data_7dcbdf81d8736583117862dd1a2f20d6
#
_entry.id   7dcbdf81d8736583117862dd1a2f20d6
#
_cell.length_a   1.000
_cell.length_b   1.000
_cell.length_c   1.000
_cell.angle_alpha   90.00
_cell.angle_beta   90.00
_cell.angle_gamma   90.00
#
_symmetry.space_group_name_H-M   'P 1'
#
loop_
_entity.id
_entity.type
_entity.pdbx_description
1 polymer ?
#
loop_
_entity_poly.entity_id
_entity_poly.type
_entity_poly.pdbx_seq_one_letter_code
_entity_poly.pdbx_strand_id
1 'polypeptide(L)'
;MDGPMPAGDALNAFVEATLEPVVFRKAGVRLPIVQAALQSPRDAAQYLLRHHANIPVTIYRADRSTRGHFHYTPAIDGFNFTGSRGDLKQVLDELLGGVDDALYVGSTDLGIFFPEMGPANDPGVEGVQGEDGAPVTASLWMGNRTVTAAHYDHSNNCALCAAGRRRFTLFPPDQIANLYPGPLEPTPGGQVVSMVDLADPDLDRYPGYATALEHAVSAVLEPGDVIVYPAMWWHEVEALEDFNILLNWWWNAVPDHVDTPQTTLLHALMSLRQRPAHEREAWAAIFDYYVFSDPDRAAAHLPEHVLGPLDLGDPSAARRLRAQVLRRIQR
;
A
#
# COMPACT_ATOMS: atom_id res chain seq x y z
N MET A 1 -16.80 -3.44 -12.03
CA MET A 1 -17.36 -4.74 -12.48
C MET A 1 -18.73 -4.90 -11.85
N ASP A 2 -19.72 -5.31 -12.62
CA ASP A 2 -21.07 -5.61 -12.11
C ASP A 2 -21.14 -7.10 -11.75
N GLY A 3 -20.80 -7.44 -10.52
CA GLY A 3 -20.84 -8.81 -10.01
C GLY A 3 -20.35 -8.86 -8.57
N PRO A 4 -20.59 -9.97 -7.86
CA PRO A 4 -20.06 -10.10 -6.51
C PRO A 4 -18.54 -10.15 -6.52
N MET A 5 -17.92 -9.52 -5.54
CA MET A 5 -16.48 -9.63 -5.32
C MET A 5 -16.16 -11.07 -4.90
N PRO A 6 -15.12 -11.70 -5.49
CA PRO A 6 -14.62 -12.98 -4.98
C PRO A 6 -14.15 -12.84 -3.53
N ALA A 7 -14.04 -13.96 -2.80
CA ALA A 7 -13.63 -13.97 -1.41
C ALA A 7 -12.60 -15.08 -1.13
N GLY A 8 -11.76 -14.89 -0.11
CA GLY A 8 -10.73 -15.84 0.29
C GLY A 8 -9.79 -16.19 -0.86
N ASP A 9 -9.43 -17.45 -1.01
CA ASP A 9 -8.53 -17.93 -2.08
C ASP A 9 -8.98 -17.53 -3.48
N ALA A 10 -10.29 -17.43 -3.73
CA ALA A 10 -10.82 -17.00 -5.02
C ALA A 10 -10.49 -15.52 -5.32
N LEU A 11 -10.37 -14.68 -4.31
CA LEU A 11 -9.96 -13.29 -4.46
C LEU A 11 -8.47 -13.21 -4.85
N ASN A 12 -7.60 -14.02 -4.20
CA ASN A 12 -6.20 -14.06 -4.57
C ASN A 12 -6.00 -14.55 -6.00
N ALA A 13 -6.66 -15.66 -6.39
CA ALA A 13 -6.61 -16.17 -7.76
C ALA A 13 -7.15 -15.15 -8.78
N PHE A 14 -8.16 -14.35 -8.41
CA PHE A 14 -8.67 -13.28 -9.26
C PHE A 14 -7.62 -12.18 -9.48
N VAL A 15 -6.92 -11.74 -8.44
CA VAL A 15 -5.87 -10.71 -8.54
C VAL A 15 -4.72 -11.20 -9.41
N GLU A 16 -4.27 -12.44 -9.21
CA GLU A 16 -3.20 -13.07 -9.99
C GLU A 16 -3.56 -13.24 -11.49
N ALA A 17 -4.82 -13.50 -11.79
CA ALA A 17 -5.27 -13.66 -13.16
C ALA A 17 -5.53 -12.32 -13.87
N THR A 18 -5.98 -11.30 -13.13
CA THR A 18 -6.41 -10.02 -13.72
C THR A 18 -5.23 -9.07 -13.91
N LEU A 19 -4.29 -9.02 -12.94
CA LEU A 19 -3.11 -8.16 -12.91
C LEU A 19 -3.40 -6.65 -13.03
N GLU A 20 -4.63 -6.23 -12.90
CA GLU A 20 -5.09 -4.84 -13.04
C GLU A 20 -6.01 -4.43 -11.88
N PRO A 21 -6.13 -3.12 -11.58
CA PRO A 21 -7.08 -2.62 -10.60
C PRO A 21 -8.53 -2.85 -11.03
N VAL A 22 -9.36 -3.34 -10.12
CA VAL A 22 -10.79 -3.60 -10.35
C VAL A 22 -11.63 -2.99 -9.23
N VAL A 23 -12.70 -2.28 -9.61
CA VAL A 23 -13.69 -1.74 -8.67
C VAL A 23 -14.93 -2.63 -8.65
N PHE A 24 -15.29 -3.09 -7.47
CA PHE A 24 -16.54 -3.80 -7.17
C PHE A 24 -17.53 -2.82 -6.53
N ARG A 25 -18.52 -2.40 -7.31
CA ARG A 25 -19.50 -1.42 -6.86
C ARG A 25 -20.42 -2.02 -5.78
N LYS A 26 -20.54 -1.29 -4.66
CA LYS A 26 -21.41 -1.64 -3.52
C LYS A 26 -21.13 -3.00 -2.87
N ALA A 27 -19.96 -3.59 -3.12
CA ALA A 27 -19.59 -4.89 -2.54
C ALA A 27 -19.60 -4.87 -1.01
N GLY A 28 -19.17 -3.76 -0.39
CA GLY A 28 -19.15 -3.55 1.06
C GLY A 28 -20.36 -2.80 1.61
N VAL A 29 -21.40 -2.52 0.82
CA VAL A 29 -22.52 -1.64 1.25
C VAL A 29 -23.26 -2.14 2.50
N ARG A 30 -23.24 -3.45 2.77
CA ARG A 30 -23.91 -4.04 3.95
C ARG A 30 -23.05 -4.06 5.21
N LEU A 31 -21.78 -3.70 5.10
CA LEU A 31 -20.87 -3.73 6.24
C LEU A 31 -21.26 -2.67 7.29
N PRO A 32 -21.15 -2.98 8.59
CA PRO A 32 -21.66 -2.13 9.65
C PRO A 32 -21.12 -0.70 9.64
N ILE A 33 -19.81 -0.49 9.36
CA ILE A 33 -19.22 0.84 9.28
C ILE A 33 -19.81 1.65 8.11
N VAL A 34 -20.06 1.01 6.97
CA VAL A 34 -20.68 1.65 5.81
C VAL A 34 -22.12 2.02 6.11
N GLN A 35 -22.87 1.11 6.74
CA GLN A 35 -24.26 1.37 7.16
C GLN A 35 -24.35 2.53 8.15
N ALA A 36 -23.42 2.64 9.10
CA ALA A 36 -23.34 3.78 9.99
C ALA A 36 -23.03 5.09 9.22
N ALA A 37 -22.07 5.05 8.29
CA ALA A 37 -21.66 6.20 7.49
C ALA A 37 -22.79 6.70 6.56
N LEU A 38 -23.61 5.81 6.03
CA LEU A 38 -24.77 6.14 5.20
C LEU A 38 -25.88 6.85 5.99
N GLN A 39 -25.94 6.70 7.33
CA GLN A 39 -26.86 7.48 8.16
C GLN A 39 -26.33 8.91 8.33
N SER A 40 -25.11 9.07 8.82
CA SER A 40 -24.41 10.36 8.92
C SER A 40 -22.93 10.18 9.26
N PRO A 41 -22.06 11.21 9.01
CA PRO A 41 -20.70 11.24 9.51
C PRO A 41 -20.61 11.06 11.03
N ARG A 42 -21.62 11.57 11.79
CA ARG A 42 -21.67 11.43 13.25
C ARG A 42 -21.94 9.97 13.68
N ASP A 43 -22.80 9.24 12.96
CA ASP A 43 -23.06 7.84 13.25
C ASP A 43 -21.84 6.97 12.96
N ALA A 44 -21.11 7.26 11.87
CA ALA A 44 -19.82 6.62 11.59
C ALA A 44 -18.80 6.88 12.71
N ALA A 45 -18.68 8.14 13.15
CA ALA A 45 -17.79 8.50 14.25
C ALA A 45 -18.16 7.77 15.56
N GLN A 46 -19.43 7.68 15.89
CA GLN A 46 -19.91 6.92 17.05
C GLN A 46 -19.65 5.42 16.92
N TYR A 47 -19.76 4.86 15.71
CA TYR A 47 -19.41 3.48 15.44
C TYR A 47 -17.93 3.23 15.74
N LEU A 48 -17.02 4.09 15.23
CA LEU A 48 -15.59 3.99 15.53
C LEU A 48 -15.32 4.06 17.04
N LEU A 49 -15.91 5.04 17.75
CA LEU A 49 -15.69 5.21 19.20
C LEU A 49 -16.15 4.00 20.03
N ARG A 50 -17.22 3.33 19.62
CA ARG A 50 -17.69 2.12 20.34
C ARG A 50 -16.73 0.95 20.25
N HIS A 51 -15.99 0.85 19.15
CA HIS A 51 -15.07 -0.27 18.88
C HIS A 51 -13.60 0.08 19.14
N HIS A 52 -13.32 1.33 19.50
CA HIS A 52 -11.94 1.81 19.73
C HIS A 52 -11.39 1.30 21.06
N ALA A 53 -10.17 0.77 21.05
CA ALA A 53 -9.49 0.24 22.25
C ALA A 53 -8.97 1.32 23.22
N ASN A 54 -9.33 2.59 23.03
CA ASN A 54 -8.87 3.75 23.82
C ASN A 54 -7.33 3.92 23.84
N ILE A 55 -6.68 3.61 22.76
CA ILE A 55 -5.24 3.78 22.54
C ILE A 55 -5.01 5.05 21.71
N PRO A 56 -4.08 5.96 22.07
CA PRO A 56 -3.83 7.15 21.26
C PRO A 56 -3.46 6.82 19.82
N VAL A 57 -4.20 7.40 18.84
CA VAL A 57 -3.95 7.24 17.41
C VAL A 57 -2.85 8.17 16.91
N THR A 58 -2.22 7.84 15.80
CA THR A 58 -1.27 8.73 15.12
C THR A 58 -2.02 9.73 14.26
N ILE A 59 -1.74 11.01 14.46
CA ILE A 59 -2.42 12.13 13.82
C ILE A 59 -1.39 12.90 13.00
N TYR A 60 -1.68 13.13 11.75
CA TYR A 60 -0.90 13.99 10.86
C TYR A 60 -1.67 15.26 10.57
N ARG A 61 -0.97 16.40 10.60
CA ARG A 61 -1.52 17.72 10.31
C ARG A 61 -0.65 18.46 9.33
N ALA A 62 -1.28 19.06 8.33
CA ALA A 62 -0.63 19.95 7.38
C ALA A 62 -1.45 21.24 7.24
N ASP A 63 -0.77 22.36 7.03
CA ASP A 63 -1.43 23.64 6.75
C ASP A 63 -2.32 23.54 5.52
N ARG A 64 -3.45 24.23 5.53
CA ARG A 64 -4.41 24.25 4.40
C ARG A 64 -3.80 24.64 3.05
N SER A 65 -2.69 25.39 3.05
CA SER A 65 -1.98 25.76 1.81
C SER A 65 -1.38 24.56 1.08
N THR A 66 -1.21 23.40 1.77
CA THR A 66 -0.80 22.14 1.15
C THR A 66 -1.90 21.49 0.32
N ARG A 67 -3.12 22.02 0.36
CA ARG A 67 -4.30 21.44 -0.32
C ARG A 67 -4.55 19.97 0.08
N GLY A 68 -4.17 19.61 1.31
CA GLY A 68 -4.28 18.23 1.82
C GLY A 68 -3.18 17.28 1.37
N HIS A 69 -2.22 17.73 0.58
CA HIS A 69 -1.15 16.89 0.04
C HIS A 69 -0.02 16.72 1.06
N PHE A 70 0.07 15.52 1.65
CA PHE A 70 1.12 15.14 2.60
C PHE A 70 2.37 14.70 1.83
N HIS A 71 3.41 15.57 1.85
CA HIS A 71 4.59 15.39 1.02
C HIS A 71 5.84 15.96 1.68
N TYR A 72 6.92 16.03 0.92
CA TYR A 72 8.13 16.78 1.30
C TYR A 72 7.88 18.28 1.27
N THR A 73 8.73 19.03 1.99
CA THR A 73 8.89 20.47 1.78
C THR A 73 9.41 20.73 0.36
N PRO A 74 9.26 21.94 -0.20
CA PRO A 74 9.81 22.27 -1.50
C PRO A 74 11.35 22.07 -1.62
N ALA A 75 12.07 22.17 -0.50
CA ALA A 75 13.52 21.93 -0.44
C ALA A 75 13.90 20.45 -0.27
N ILE A 76 12.93 19.57 -0.03
CA ILE A 76 13.12 18.13 0.27
C ILE A 76 14.02 17.91 1.51
N ASP A 77 14.00 18.85 2.45
CA ASP A 77 14.75 18.80 3.72
C ASP A 77 13.91 18.34 4.91
N GLY A 78 12.65 17.97 4.67
CA GLY A 78 11.69 17.50 5.64
C GLY A 78 10.32 17.29 5.01
N PHE A 79 9.30 17.17 5.86
CA PHE A 79 7.90 16.99 5.42
C PHE A 79 7.12 18.29 5.62
N ASN A 80 6.11 18.50 4.77
CA ASN A 80 5.19 19.65 4.86
C ASN A 80 4.08 19.45 5.92
N PHE A 81 4.22 18.45 6.77
CA PHE A 81 3.27 18.08 7.80
C PHE A 81 3.97 17.70 9.11
N THR A 82 3.20 17.63 10.20
CA THR A 82 3.67 17.16 11.52
C THR A 82 2.89 15.94 11.96
N GLY A 83 3.56 15.03 12.68
CA GLY A 83 2.96 13.85 13.29
C GLY A 83 2.87 14.00 14.82
N SER A 84 1.77 13.56 15.41
CA SER A 84 1.56 13.51 16.84
C SER A 84 0.72 12.31 17.26
N ARG A 85 0.62 12.04 18.55
CA ARG A 85 -0.34 11.05 19.07
C ARG A 85 -1.43 11.77 19.86
N GLY A 86 -2.68 11.30 19.72
CA GLY A 86 -3.80 11.95 20.37
C GLY A 86 -5.03 11.06 20.53
N ASP A 87 -6.03 11.60 21.16
CA ASP A 87 -7.30 10.94 21.42
C ASP A 87 -8.18 10.90 20.17
N LEU A 88 -8.71 9.72 19.84
CA LEU A 88 -9.56 9.54 18.66
C LEU A 88 -10.83 10.40 18.72
N LYS A 89 -11.42 10.56 19.91
CA LYS A 89 -12.65 11.37 20.06
C LYS A 89 -12.38 12.82 19.70
N GLN A 90 -11.26 13.38 20.14
CA GLN A 90 -10.91 14.77 19.83
C GLN A 90 -10.73 14.95 18.32
N VAL A 91 -10.07 14.02 17.63
CA VAL A 91 -9.90 14.05 16.18
C VAL A 91 -11.26 14.01 15.46
N LEU A 92 -12.15 13.12 15.90
CA LEU A 92 -13.49 13.01 15.33
C LEU A 92 -14.33 14.25 15.56
N ASP A 93 -14.25 14.86 16.77
CA ASP A 93 -14.94 16.11 17.06
C ASP A 93 -14.43 17.27 16.18
N GLU A 94 -13.12 17.35 15.93
CA GLU A 94 -12.53 18.35 15.01
C GLU A 94 -13.00 18.13 13.56
N LEU A 95 -12.95 16.90 13.05
CA LEU A 95 -13.43 16.58 11.70
C LEU A 95 -14.91 16.90 11.52
N LEU A 96 -15.74 16.58 12.50
CA LEU A 96 -17.17 16.85 12.47
C LEU A 96 -17.50 18.34 12.68
N GLY A 97 -16.60 19.09 13.32
CA GLY A 97 -16.71 20.53 13.53
C GLY A 97 -16.32 21.38 12.32
N GLY A 98 -15.65 20.76 11.36
CA GLY A 98 -15.05 21.44 10.20
C GLY A 98 -13.71 22.06 10.54
N VAL A 99 -12.63 21.46 10.07
CA VAL A 99 -11.25 21.92 10.21
C VAL A 99 -10.71 22.33 8.85
N ASP A 100 -10.10 23.51 8.75
CA ASP A 100 -9.54 24.05 7.50
C ASP A 100 -8.21 23.39 7.14
N ASP A 101 -7.38 23.09 8.13
CA ASP A 101 -6.12 22.40 7.95
C ASP A 101 -6.34 20.93 7.59
N ALA A 102 -5.40 20.35 6.85
CA ALA A 102 -5.44 18.92 6.56
C ALA A 102 -5.21 18.12 7.85
N LEU A 103 -6.16 17.27 8.17
CA LEU A 103 -6.17 16.40 9.35
C LEU A 103 -6.33 14.94 8.91
N TYR A 104 -5.36 14.11 9.27
CA TYR A 104 -5.29 12.73 8.83
C TYR A 104 -4.88 11.78 9.94
N VAL A 105 -5.61 10.69 10.06
CA VAL A 105 -5.24 9.52 10.87
C VAL A 105 -4.93 8.40 9.89
N GLY A 106 -3.65 8.04 9.80
CA GLY A 106 -3.16 7.10 8.81
C GLY A 106 -2.68 5.78 9.41
N SER A 107 -2.78 4.71 8.62
CA SER A 107 -2.26 3.37 8.94
C SER A 107 -2.56 2.89 10.36
N THR A 108 -3.82 2.99 10.78
CA THR A 108 -4.25 2.56 12.10
C THR A 108 -4.67 1.10 12.05
N ASP A 109 -3.85 0.20 12.58
CA ASP A 109 -4.08 -1.26 12.57
C ASP A 109 -5.41 -1.62 13.24
N LEU A 110 -6.28 -2.33 12.52
CA LEU A 110 -7.61 -2.71 13.03
C LEU A 110 -7.52 -3.72 14.18
N GLY A 111 -6.59 -4.66 14.13
CA GLY A 111 -6.43 -5.67 15.18
C GLY A 111 -5.99 -5.09 16.52
N ILE A 112 -5.24 -3.98 16.49
CA ILE A 112 -4.74 -3.31 17.70
C ILE A 112 -5.73 -2.25 18.19
N PHE A 113 -6.20 -1.38 17.30
CA PHE A 113 -7.00 -0.21 17.68
C PHE A 113 -8.50 -0.45 17.66
N PHE A 114 -8.97 -1.44 16.88
CA PHE A 114 -10.38 -1.76 16.68
C PHE A 114 -10.61 -3.28 16.57
N PRO A 115 -10.22 -4.08 17.58
CA PRO A 115 -10.10 -5.54 17.47
C PRO A 115 -11.41 -6.26 17.09
N GLU A 116 -12.57 -5.73 17.48
CA GLU A 116 -13.87 -6.31 17.15
C GLU A 116 -14.42 -5.81 15.80
N MET A 117 -13.92 -4.69 15.31
CA MET A 117 -14.41 -4.04 14.10
C MET A 117 -13.86 -4.70 12.83
N GLY A 118 -12.62 -5.18 12.84
CA GLY A 118 -11.97 -5.77 11.68
C GLY A 118 -12.77 -6.90 11.06
N PRO A 119 -13.04 -8.00 11.79
CA PRO A 119 -13.81 -9.12 11.28
C PRO A 119 -15.26 -8.77 10.88
N ALA A 120 -15.89 -7.84 11.62
CA ALA A 120 -17.27 -7.42 11.33
C ALA A 120 -17.37 -6.60 10.02
N ASN A 121 -16.28 -6.03 9.55
CA ASN A 121 -16.24 -5.20 8.35
C ASN A 121 -15.34 -5.77 7.24
N ASP A 122 -15.04 -7.06 7.28
CA ASP A 122 -14.31 -7.75 6.22
C ASP A 122 -15.17 -7.89 4.95
N PRO A 123 -14.74 -7.36 3.80
CA PRO A 123 -15.46 -7.48 2.54
C PRO A 123 -15.29 -8.85 1.86
N GLY A 124 -14.57 -9.80 2.46
CA GLY A 124 -14.28 -11.12 1.92
C GLY A 124 -12.79 -11.39 1.72
N VAL A 125 -11.93 -10.73 2.49
CA VAL A 125 -10.46 -10.87 2.43
C VAL A 125 -9.96 -11.99 3.36
N GLU A 126 -10.77 -12.45 4.31
CA GLU A 126 -10.41 -13.56 5.18
C GLU A 126 -10.05 -14.82 4.37
N GLY A 127 -8.87 -15.41 4.68
CA GLY A 127 -8.37 -16.61 4.01
C GLY A 127 -7.63 -16.37 2.68
N VAL A 128 -7.52 -15.13 2.22
CA VAL A 128 -6.89 -14.78 0.93
C VAL A 128 -5.40 -15.16 0.83
N GLN A 129 -4.70 -15.25 1.96
CA GLN A 129 -3.27 -15.58 2.02
C GLN A 129 -2.98 -17.08 1.93
N GLY A 130 -3.99 -17.95 1.95
CA GLY A 130 -3.80 -19.40 2.07
C GLY A 130 -3.27 -19.83 3.45
N GLU A 131 -2.95 -21.12 3.60
CA GLU A 131 -2.53 -21.72 4.89
C GLU A 131 -1.13 -21.29 5.34
N ASP A 132 -0.20 -21.08 4.40
CA ASP A 132 1.22 -20.77 4.68
C ASP A 132 1.57 -19.30 4.51
N GLY A 133 0.61 -18.45 4.16
CA GLY A 133 0.80 -17.02 3.92
C GLY A 133 0.94 -16.20 5.19
N ALA A 134 1.63 -15.07 5.09
CA ALA A 134 1.69 -14.10 6.17
C ALA A 134 0.27 -13.56 6.49
N PRO A 135 -0.02 -13.23 7.77
CA PRO A 135 -1.31 -12.69 8.16
C PRO A 135 -1.70 -11.45 7.34
N VAL A 136 -2.97 -11.35 6.99
CA VAL A 136 -3.52 -10.15 6.36
C VAL A 136 -3.42 -8.97 7.33
N THR A 137 -2.86 -7.87 6.88
CA THR A 137 -2.82 -6.63 7.66
C THR A 137 -4.02 -5.78 7.27
N ALA A 138 -4.81 -5.35 8.25
CA ALA A 138 -5.95 -4.48 8.03
C ALA A 138 -5.78 -3.14 8.74
N SER A 139 -6.04 -2.04 8.04
CA SER A 139 -5.85 -0.68 8.56
C SER A 139 -7.03 0.24 8.26
N LEU A 140 -7.23 1.20 9.16
CA LEU A 140 -8.14 2.32 9.01
C LEU A 140 -7.38 3.59 8.66
N TRP A 141 -7.97 4.36 7.76
CA TRP A 141 -7.53 5.67 7.31
C TRP A 141 -8.69 6.65 7.36
N MET A 142 -8.48 7.78 8.00
CA MET A 142 -9.55 8.72 8.25
C MET A 142 -9.02 10.17 8.17
N GLY A 143 -9.83 11.08 7.66
CA GLY A 143 -9.46 12.49 7.59
C GLY A 143 -10.48 13.34 6.85
N ASN A 144 -10.12 14.60 6.64
CA ASN A 144 -10.85 15.50 5.75
C ASN A 144 -10.33 15.37 4.29
N ARG A 145 -10.26 16.45 3.53
CA ARG A 145 -9.80 16.51 2.12
C ARG A 145 -8.28 16.32 2.04
N THR A 146 -7.82 15.08 2.23
CA THR A 146 -6.40 14.71 2.24
C THR A 146 -6.01 13.99 0.96
N VAL A 147 -4.75 14.15 0.56
CA VAL A 147 -4.14 13.47 -0.59
C VAL A 147 -2.95 12.67 -0.09
N THR A 148 -2.99 11.36 -0.29
CA THR A 148 -1.83 10.48 -0.13
C THR A 148 -1.14 10.38 -1.48
N ALA A 149 0.05 10.97 -1.59
CA ALA A 149 0.81 11.05 -2.84
C ALA A 149 1.01 9.68 -3.50
N ALA A 150 1.13 9.65 -4.81
CA ALA A 150 1.28 8.43 -5.56
C ALA A 150 2.50 7.62 -5.07
N HIS A 151 2.27 6.39 -4.64
CA HIS A 151 3.25 5.44 -4.12
C HIS A 151 2.83 4.01 -4.50
N TYR A 152 3.67 3.03 -4.19
CA TYR A 152 3.32 1.62 -4.38
C TYR A 152 3.51 0.85 -3.08
N ASP A 153 2.66 -0.16 -2.88
CA ASP A 153 2.80 -1.13 -1.81
C ASP A 153 3.41 -2.44 -2.33
N HIS A 154 4.12 -3.15 -1.47
CA HIS A 154 4.69 -4.46 -1.80
C HIS A 154 3.67 -5.60 -1.69
N SER A 155 2.43 -5.29 -1.38
CA SER A 155 1.33 -6.23 -1.13
C SER A 155 0.16 -5.97 -2.08
N ASN A 156 -0.63 -6.98 -2.35
CA ASN A 156 -1.95 -6.82 -2.93
C ASN A 156 -2.82 -6.00 -2.01
N ASN A 157 -3.72 -5.23 -2.57
CA ASN A 157 -4.59 -4.31 -1.84
C ASN A 157 -6.06 -4.58 -2.10
N CYS A 158 -6.85 -4.55 -1.03
CA CYS A 158 -8.31 -4.44 -1.07
C CYS A 158 -8.71 -3.23 -0.23
N ALA A 159 -9.30 -2.21 -0.83
CA ALA A 159 -9.67 -0.98 -0.13
C ALA A 159 -11.18 -0.72 -0.22
N LEU A 160 -11.83 -0.60 0.94
CA LEU A 160 -13.24 -0.27 1.10
C LEU A 160 -13.41 1.22 1.40
N CYS A 161 -14.10 1.95 0.55
CA CYS A 161 -14.59 3.28 0.88
C CYS A 161 -15.73 3.16 1.88
N ALA A 162 -15.48 3.48 3.15
CA ALA A 162 -16.48 3.33 4.20
C ALA A 162 -17.33 4.60 4.41
N ALA A 163 -16.72 5.78 4.32
CA ALA A 163 -17.40 7.08 4.43
C ALA A 163 -16.75 8.11 3.51
N GLY A 164 -17.54 9.07 3.05
CA GLY A 164 -17.12 10.07 2.08
C GLY A 164 -16.91 9.47 0.69
N ARG A 165 -16.24 10.21 -0.20
CA ARG A 165 -15.82 9.71 -1.52
C ARG A 165 -14.33 9.81 -1.66
N ARG A 166 -13.72 8.85 -2.38
CA ARG A 166 -12.28 8.86 -2.65
C ARG A 166 -12.00 8.65 -4.12
N ARG A 167 -11.10 9.45 -4.66
CA ARG A 167 -10.52 9.19 -5.98
C ARG A 167 -9.26 8.38 -5.81
N PHE A 168 -9.17 7.28 -6.53
CA PHE A 168 -7.96 6.52 -6.75
C PHE A 168 -7.47 6.80 -8.16
N THR A 169 -6.21 7.20 -8.30
CA THR A 169 -5.50 7.30 -9.58
C THR A 169 -4.34 6.33 -9.52
N LEU A 170 -4.37 5.32 -10.40
CA LEU A 170 -3.41 4.23 -10.37
C LEU A 170 -2.61 4.17 -11.67
N PHE A 171 -1.36 3.73 -11.55
CA PHE A 171 -0.46 3.59 -12.68
C PHE A 171 0.21 2.22 -12.62
N PRO A 172 0.41 1.55 -13.79
CA PRO A 172 1.09 0.26 -13.81
C PRO A 172 2.56 0.38 -13.35
N PRO A 173 3.14 -0.70 -12.82
CA PRO A 173 4.49 -0.70 -12.23
C PRO A 173 5.60 -0.25 -13.19
N ASP A 174 5.45 -0.47 -14.49
CA ASP A 174 6.41 -0.09 -15.52
C ASP A 174 6.52 1.44 -15.74
N GLN A 175 5.57 2.21 -15.20
CA GLN A 175 5.59 3.68 -15.25
C GLN A 175 6.50 4.31 -14.18
N ILE A 176 7.25 3.53 -13.41
CA ILE A 176 8.12 4.02 -12.33
C ILE A 176 9.04 5.17 -12.76
N ALA A 177 9.67 5.10 -13.94
CA ALA A 177 10.55 6.16 -14.44
C ALA A 177 9.79 7.45 -14.77
N ASN A 178 8.53 7.34 -15.18
CA ASN A 178 7.65 8.44 -15.57
C ASN A 178 6.94 9.09 -14.36
N LEU A 179 6.97 8.42 -13.21
CA LEU A 179 6.42 8.92 -11.94
C LEU A 179 7.46 9.59 -11.04
N TYR A 180 8.72 9.63 -11.45
CA TYR A 180 9.80 10.34 -10.75
C TYR A 180 9.85 10.04 -9.25
N PRO A 181 10.21 8.81 -8.84
CA PRO A 181 10.30 8.44 -7.43
C PRO A 181 11.18 9.39 -6.63
N GLY A 182 10.73 9.76 -5.46
CA GLY A 182 11.47 10.56 -4.50
C GLY A 182 12.55 9.78 -3.75
N PRO A 183 13.07 10.34 -2.65
CA PRO A 183 14.03 9.65 -1.80
C PRO A 183 13.56 8.29 -1.32
N LEU A 184 14.47 7.31 -1.27
CA LEU A 184 14.17 6.01 -0.67
C LEU A 184 13.98 6.13 0.86
N GLU A 185 14.68 7.10 1.48
CA GLU A 185 14.60 7.44 2.90
C GLU A 185 15.04 8.91 3.12
N PRO A 186 14.37 9.66 4.02
CA PRO A 186 13.08 9.34 4.66
C PRO A 186 11.91 9.48 3.68
N THR A 187 10.80 8.80 3.96
CA THR A 187 9.57 8.86 3.15
C THR A 187 8.39 9.41 3.96
N PRO A 188 7.39 10.06 3.33
CA PRO A 188 6.24 10.64 4.04
C PRO A 188 5.38 9.61 4.78
N GLY A 189 5.24 8.39 4.23
CA GLY A 189 4.33 7.37 4.76
C GLY A 189 4.91 5.96 4.81
N GLY A 190 6.25 5.82 4.76
CA GLY A 190 6.92 4.50 4.78
C GLY A 190 7.26 3.97 3.38
N GLN A 191 6.57 4.43 2.34
CA GLN A 191 6.83 4.05 0.95
C GLN A 191 7.39 5.23 0.15
N VAL A 192 8.15 4.91 -0.91
CA VAL A 192 8.62 5.92 -1.86
C VAL A 192 7.42 6.55 -2.56
N VAL A 193 7.39 7.88 -2.61
CA VAL A 193 6.32 8.63 -3.28
C VAL A 193 6.81 9.27 -4.56
N SER A 194 5.90 9.49 -5.50
CA SER A 194 6.15 10.31 -6.70
C SER A 194 6.45 11.75 -6.29
N MET A 195 7.39 12.37 -6.99
CA MET A 195 7.69 13.80 -6.84
C MET A 195 6.75 14.70 -7.67
N VAL A 196 5.85 14.11 -8.42
CA VAL A 196 4.86 14.84 -9.23
C VAL A 196 3.63 15.14 -8.38
N ASP A 197 3.19 16.40 -8.34
CA ASP A 197 1.85 16.76 -7.86
C ASP A 197 0.86 16.43 -8.99
N LEU A 198 0.05 15.38 -8.81
CA LEU A 198 -0.86 14.92 -9.87
C LEU A 198 -1.96 15.93 -10.18
N ALA A 199 -2.31 16.79 -9.22
CA ALA A 199 -3.34 17.82 -9.41
C ALA A 199 -2.82 19.04 -10.19
N ASP A 200 -1.49 19.29 -10.16
CA ASP A 200 -0.87 20.45 -10.81
C ASP A 200 0.55 20.06 -11.30
N PRO A 201 0.67 19.18 -12.31
CA PRO A 201 1.95 18.60 -12.70
C PRO A 201 2.83 19.61 -13.44
N ASP A 202 4.05 19.82 -12.95
CA ASP A 202 5.10 20.57 -13.63
C ASP A 202 5.72 19.71 -14.75
N LEU A 203 5.15 19.79 -15.94
CA LEU A 203 5.62 19.00 -17.10
C LEU A 203 6.96 19.47 -17.66
N ASP A 204 7.42 20.69 -17.34
CA ASP A 204 8.78 21.13 -17.70
C ASP A 204 9.82 20.40 -16.84
N ARG A 205 9.51 20.19 -15.57
CA ARG A 205 10.35 19.45 -14.63
C ARG A 205 10.19 17.92 -14.75
N TYR A 206 8.99 17.47 -15.03
CA TYR A 206 8.61 16.04 -15.06
C TYR A 206 7.96 15.66 -16.41
N PRO A 207 8.65 15.80 -17.55
CA PRO A 207 8.05 15.60 -18.87
C PRO A 207 7.53 14.18 -19.11
N GLY A 208 8.15 13.16 -18.51
CA GLY A 208 7.70 11.76 -18.62
C GLY A 208 6.32 11.52 -18.00
N TYR A 209 5.87 12.39 -17.10
CA TYR A 209 4.56 12.23 -16.47
C TYR A 209 3.40 12.27 -17.48
N ALA A 210 3.54 12.99 -18.60
CA ALA A 210 2.55 12.94 -19.69
C ALA A 210 2.34 11.51 -20.21
N THR A 211 3.42 10.73 -20.33
CA THR A 211 3.34 9.32 -20.70
C THR A 211 2.70 8.47 -19.60
N ALA A 212 3.02 8.72 -18.32
CA ALA A 212 2.38 8.00 -17.23
C ALA A 212 0.85 8.21 -17.23
N LEU A 213 0.39 9.43 -17.53
CA LEU A 213 -1.05 9.76 -17.62
C LEU A 213 -1.79 8.96 -18.71
N GLU A 214 -1.14 8.63 -19.81
CA GLU A 214 -1.76 7.82 -20.88
C GLU A 214 -2.05 6.38 -20.43
N HIS A 215 -1.35 5.91 -19.39
CA HIS A 215 -1.51 4.58 -18.79
C HIS A 215 -2.28 4.59 -17.47
N ALA A 216 -2.65 5.78 -16.99
CA ALA A 216 -3.36 5.93 -15.73
C ALA A 216 -4.79 5.38 -15.81
N VAL A 217 -5.21 4.71 -14.75
CA VAL A 217 -6.62 4.38 -14.55
C VAL A 217 -7.12 5.10 -13.31
N SER A 218 -8.34 5.66 -13.36
CA SER A 218 -8.89 6.42 -12.25
C SER A 218 -10.32 6.00 -11.95
N ALA A 219 -10.65 5.96 -10.66
CA ALA A 219 -12.00 5.68 -10.20
C ALA A 219 -12.34 6.52 -8.97
N VAL A 220 -13.56 7.05 -8.93
CA VAL A 220 -14.14 7.60 -7.70
C VAL A 220 -14.94 6.50 -7.04
N LEU A 221 -14.60 6.21 -5.78
CA LEU A 221 -15.31 5.28 -4.91
C LEU A 221 -16.31 6.03 -4.05
N GLU A 222 -17.50 5.47 -3.92
CA GLU A 222 -18.56 5.89 -3.01
C GLU A 222 -18.65 4.94 -1.82
N PRO A 223 -19.33 5.31 -0.71
CA PRO A 223 -19.49 4.43 0.44
C PRO A 223 -20.06 3.06 0.05
N GLY A 224 -19.31 2.02 0.38
CA GLY A 224 -19.60 0.62 0.05
C GLY A 224 -18.93 0.10 -1.22
N ASP A 225 -18.27 0.94 -2.01
CA ASP A 225 -17.44 0.48 -3.11
C ASP A 225 -16.12 -0.10 -2.58
N VAL A 226 -15.63 -1.15 -3.24
CA VAL A 226 -14.36 -1.79 -2.95
C VAL A 226 -13.49 -1.74 -4.20
N ILE A 227 -12.23 -1.36 -4.05
CA ILE A 227 -11.22 -1.50 -5.10
C ILE A 227 -10.21 -2.55 -4.69
N VAL A 228 -9.85 -3.43 -5.64
CA VAL A 228 -8.80 -4.44 -5.47
C VAL A 228 -7.76 -4.21 -6.55
N TYR A 229 -6.48 -4.21 -6.17
CA TYR A 229 -5.38 -4.04 -7.11
C TYR A 229 -4.13 -4.81 -6.68
N PRO A 230 -3.32 -5.27 -7.66
CA PRO A 230 -2.12 -6.05 -7.38
C PRO A 230 -1.05 -5.23 -6.67
N ALA A 231 -0.13 -5.92 -6.00
CA ALA A 231 1.10 -5.35 -5.49
C ALA A 231 1.84 -4.53 -6.57
N MET A 232 2.63 -3.55 -6.14
CA MET A 232 3.48 -2.70 -6.98
C MET A 232 2.75 -1.71 -7.89
N TRP A 233 1.41 -1.72 -7.99
CA TRP A 233 0.68 -0.67 -8.67
C TRP A 233 0.84 0.66 -7.92
N TRP A 234 1.31 1.69 -8.61
CA TRP A 234 1.35 3.03 -8.07
C TRP A 234 -0.05 3.56 -7.89
N HIS A 235 -0.32 4.21 -6.76
CA HIS A 235 -1.64 4.76 -6.49
C HIS A 235 -1.57 6.04 -5.66
N GLU A 236 -2.29 7.06 -6.12
CA GLU A 236 -2.65 8.24 -5.36
C GLU A 236 -4.07 8.09 -4.85
N VAL A 237 -4.29 8.49 -3.60
CA VAL A 237 -5.61 8.44 -2.97
C VAL A 237 -6.01 9.82 -2.46
N GLU A 238 -7.00 10.42 -3.11
CA GLU A 238 -7.56 11.72 -2.77
C GLU A 238 -8.91 11.56 -2.06
N ALA A 239 -9.05 12.12 -0.88
CA ALA A 239 -10.29 12.21 -0.14
C ALA A 239 -11.08 13.45 -0.59
N LEU A 240 -12.32 13.26 -1.05
CA LEU A 240 -13.09 14.30 -1.73
C LEU A 240 -14.08 15.05 -0.81
N GLU A 241 -14.25 14.60 0.43
CA GLU A 241 -15.22 15.15 1.38
C GLU A 241 -14.52 15.65 2.66
N ASP A 242 -15.25 16.39 3.49
CA ASP A 242 -14.71 16.91 4.76
C ASP A 242 -14.65 15.83 5.86
N PHE A 243 -15.26 14.68 5.63
CA PHE A 243 -15.20 13.49 6.50
C PHE A 243 -15.11 12.24 5.66
N ASN A 244 -13.99 11.52 5.80
CA ASN A 244 -13.72 10.31 5.01
C ASN A 244 -13.18 9.19 5.90
N ILE A 245 -13.60 7.96 5.63
CA ILE A 245 -13.07 6.72 6.23
C ILE A 245 -12.80 5.72 5.11
N LEU A 246 -11.62 5.12 5.10
CA LEU A 246 -11.22 3.99 4.29
C LEU A 246 -10.77 2.87 5.21
N LEU A 247 -11.14 1.64 4.89
CA LEU A 247 -10.52 0.45 5.44
C LEU A 247 -9.74 -0.21 4.31
N ASN A 248 -8.54 -0.72 4.58
CA ASN A 248 -7.86 -1.53 3.58
C ASN A 248 -7.18 -2.74 4.21
N TRP A 249 -6.97 -3.73 3.37
CA TRP A 249 -6.34 -5.00 3.68
C TRP A 249 -5.19 -5.22 2.73
N TRP A 250 -4.05 -5.64 3.28
CA TRP A 250 -2.86 -6.02 2.53
C TRP A 250 -2.55 -7.49 2.75
N TRP A 251 -2.23 -8.18 1.68
CA TRP A 251 -1.74 -9.55 1.72
C TRP A 251 -0.69 -9.80 0.65
N ASN A 252 0.15 -10.81 0.87
CA ASN A 252 1.09 -11.31 -0.10
C ASN A 252 0.73 -12.75 -0.49
N ALA A 253 0.88 -13.06 -1.76
CA ALA A 253 0.66 -14.41 -2.31
C ALA A 253 1.91 -15.29 -2.17
N VAL A 254 2.76 -15.05 -1.17
CA VAL A 254 3.98 -15.79 -0.92
C VAL A 254 3.99 -16.30 0.52
N PRO A 255 4.66 -17.45 0.80
CA PRO A 255 4.80 -17.95 2.16
C PRO A 255 5.45 -16.93 3.10
N ASP A 256 5.12 -16.97 4.38
CA ASP A 256 5.57 -16.00 5.40
C ASP A 256 7.09 -15.99 5.61
N HIS A 257 7.77 -17.08 5.24
CA HIS A 257 9.23 -17.20 5.32
C HIS A 257 9.99 -16.47 4.19
N VAL A 258 9.31 -15.97 3.18
CA VAL A 258 9.90 -15.17 2.08
C VAL A 258 10.16 -13.75 2.56
N ASP A 259 11.42 -13.28 2.41
CA ASP A 259 11.83 -11.95 2.85
C ASP A 259 11.30 -10.84 1.93
N THR A 260 11.22 -9.62 2.48
CA THR A 260 10.82 -8.43 1.70
C THR A 260 11.84 -8.10 0.60
N PRO A 261 11.40 -7.84 -0.65
CA PRO A 261 12.28 -7.44 -1.76
C PRO A 261 13.03 -6.13 -1.50
N GLN A 262 12.50 -5.25 -0.64
CA GLN A 262 13.13 -3.97 -0.29
C GLN A 262 14.54 -4.15 0.27
N THR A 263 14.76 -5.14 1.12
CA THR A 263 16.11 -5.46 1.66
C THR A 263 17.08 -5.85 0.54
N THR A 264 16.60 -6.61 -0.45
CA THR A 264 17.39 -6.99 -1.64
C THR A 264 17.76 -5.77 -2.47
N LEU A 265 16.82 -4.86 -2.70
CA LEU A 265 17.08 -3.59 -3.41
C LEU A 265 18.16 -2.77 -2.70
N LEU A 266 18.04 -2.56 -1.39
CA LEU A 266 19.03 -1.78 -0.62
C LEU A 266 20.42 -2.42 -0.67
N HIS A 267 20.50 -3.76 -0.55
CA HIS A 267 21.79 -4.47 -0.66
C HIS A 267 22.36 -4.39 -2.08
N ALA A 268 21.52 -4.48 -3.11
CA ALA A 268 21.95 -4.34 -4.50
C ALA A 268 22.46 -2.92 -4.80
N LEU A 269 21.81 -1.88 -4.27
CA LEU A 269 22.31 -0.51 -4.37
C LEU A 269 23.72 -0.38 -3.77
N MET A 270 23.93 -0.93 -2.59
CA MET A 270 25.22 -0.90 -1.90
C MET A 270 26.31 -1.68 -2.64
N SER A 271 25.97 -2.83 -3.23
CA SER A 271 26.95 -3.76 -3.79
C SER A 271 27.17 -3.64 -5.30
N LEU A 272 26.18 -3.14 -6.06
CA LEU A 272 26.20 -3.18 -7.53
C LEU A 272 26.24 -1.78 -8.18
N ARG A 273 25.59 -0.77 -7.59
CA ARG A 273 25.36 0.51 -8.26
C ARG A 273 26.64 1.21 -8.75
N GLN A 274 27.74 1.09 -8.02
CA GLN A 274 29.01 1.72 -8.36
C GLN A 274 29.98 0.84 -9.15
N ARG A 275 29.55 -0.38 -9.56
CA ARG A 275 30.36 -1.26 -10.40
C ARG A 275 30.51 -0.69 -11.82
N PRO A 276 31.61 -1.01 -12.53
CA PRO A 276 31.75 -0.70 -13.96
C PRO A 276 30.53 -1.20 -14.77
N ALA A 277 30.22 -0.53 -15.90
CA ALA A 277 29.02 -0.84 -16.68
C ALA A 277 28.95 -2.31 -17.11
N HIS A 278 30.05 -2.86 -17.62
CA HIS A 278 30.11 -4.27 -18.05
C HIS A 278 29.88 -5.27 -16.91
N GLU A 279 30.31 -4.94 -15.67
CA GLU A 279 30.02 -5.77 -14.51
C GLU A 279 28.54 -5.68 -14.11
N ARG A 280 27.92 -4.48 -14.16
CA ARG A 280 26.49 -4.33 -13.90
C ARG A 280 25.63 -5.09 -14.90
N GLU A 281 26.00 -5.05 -16.19
CA GLU A 281 25.32 -5.83 -17.25
C GLU A 281 25.44 -7.35 -16.99
N ALA A 282 26.64 -7.83 -16.61
CA ALA A 282 26.83 -9.24 -16.25
C ALA A 282 25.99 -9.62 -15.02
N TRP A 283 25.93 -8.76 -14.00
CA TRP A 283 25.09 -9.00 -12.83
C TRP A 283 23.61 -8.96 -13.15
N ALA A 284 23.17 -8.08 -14.04
CA ALA A 284 21.76 -8.09 -14.52
C ALA A 284 21.38 -9.43 -15.16
N ALA A 285 22.27 -10.00 -15.99
CA ALA A 285 22.06 -11.31 -16.58
C ALA A 285 22.03 -12.45 -15.54
N ILE A 286 22.86 -12.35 -14.48
CA ILE A 286 22.84 -13.31 -13.37
C ILE A 286 21.53 -13.23 -12.58
N PHE A 287 21.07 -12.02 -12.25
CA PHE A 287 19.79 -11.82 -11.59
C PHE A 287 18.62 -12.27 -12.46
N ASP A 288 18.64 -11.98 -13.76
CA ASP A 288 17.63 -12.48 -14.69
C ASP A 288 17.55 -14.02 -14.65
N TYR A 289 18.69 -14.69 -14.68
CA TYR A 289 18.75 -16.14 -14.68
C TYR A 289 18.28 -16.79 -13.38
N TYR A 290 18.70 -16.25 -12.22
CA TYR A 290 18.45 -16.90 -10.92
C TYR A 290 17.22 -16.36 -10.17
N VAL A 291 16.74 -15.15 -10.51
CA VAL A 291 15.73 -14.44 -9.70
C VAL A 291 14.49 -14.06 -10.49
N PHE A 292 14.64 -13.55 -11.73
CA PHE A 292 13.52 -12.97 -12.46
C PHE A 292 12.93 -13.88 -13.55
N SER A 293 13.67 -14.87 -14.02
CA SER A 293 13.14 -15.87 -14.94
C SER A 293 12.34 -16.95 -14.20
N ASP A 294 11.80 -17.91 -14.96
CA ASP A 294 11.12 -19.07 -14.39
C ASP A 294 11.96 -19.71 -13.28
N PRO A 295 11.43 -19.87 -12.06
CA PRO A 295 12.16 -20.44 -10.92
C PRO A 295 12.79 -21.80 -11.20
N ASP A 296 12.14 -22.64 -12.00
CA ASP A 296 12.63 -23.98 -12.34
C ASP A 296 13.80 -23.96 -13.32
N ARG A 297 13.99 -22.87 -14.08
CA ARG A 297 15.06 -22.75 -15.07
C ARG A 297 16.46 -22.95 -14.50
N ALA A 298 16.72 -22.34 -13.36
CA ALA A 298 18.03 -22.44 -12.69
C ALA A 298 18.27 -23.80 -12.04
N ALA A 299 17.21 -24.52 -11.69
CA ALA A 299 17.21 -25.80 -11.01
C ALA A 299 17.16 -27.01 -11.96
N ALA A 300 16.58 -26.88 -13.14
CA ALA A 300 16.18 -27.97 -14.05
C ALA A 300 17.30 -28.97 -14.43
N HIS A 301 18.56 -28.54 -14.43
CA HIS A 301 19.72 -29.38 -14.78
C HIS A 301 20.46 -29.93 -13.57
N LEU A 302 20.01 -29.61 -12.35
CA LEU A 302 20.65 -30.02 -11.10
C LEU A 302 19.87 -31.15 -10.43
N PRO A 303 20.54 -32.14 -9.84
CA PRO A 303 19.84 -33.11 -9.01
C PRO A 303 19.37 -32.46 -7.71
N GLU A 304 18.21 -32.90 -7.21
CA GLU A 304 17.51 -32.33 -6.04
C GLU A 304 18.42 -32.09 -4.82
N HIS A 305 19.31 -33.04 -4.52
CA HIS A 305 20.17 -32.98 -3.32
C HIS A 305 21.24 -31.85 -3.34
N VAL A 306 21.44 -31.17 -4.47
CA VAL A 306 22.40 -30.03 -4.61
C VAL A 306 21.73 -28.68 -4.88
N LEU A 307 20.41 -28.58 -4.87
CA LEU A 307 19.68 -27.36 -5.14
C LEU A 307 20.05 -26.24 -4.15
N GLY A 308 20.21 -26.56 -2.88
CA GLY A 308 20.67 -25.61 -1.86
C GLY A 308 19.81 -24.33 -1.81
N PRO A 309 20.38 -23.13 -2.11
CA PRO A 309 19.63 -21.88 -2.12
C PRO A 309 18.54 -21.77 -3.19
N LEU A 310 18.51 -22.66 -4.17
CA LEU A 310 17.47 -22.65 -5.21
C LEU A 310 16.18 -23.37 -4.77
N ASP A 311 16.25 -24.17 -3.71
CA ASP A 311 15.10 -24.83 -3.10
C ASP A 311 14.63 -24.03 -1.87
N LEU A 312 13.77 -23.04 -2.08
CA LEU A 312 13.19 -22.20 -1.03
C LEU A 312 11.77 -22.62 -0.62
N GLY A 313 11.25 -23.73 -1.16
CA GLY A 313 9.99 -24.31 -0.72
C GLY A 313 10.05 -24.85 0.71
N ASP A 314 11.25 -25.22 1.22
CA ASP A 314 11.46 -25.58 2.62
C ASP A 314 11.79 -24.36 3.49
N PRO A 315 10.97 -24.01 4.51
CA PRO A 315 11.27 -22.94 5.46
C PRO A 315 12.65 -23.06 6.14
N SER A 316 13.19 -24.28 6.26
CA SER A 316 14.54 -24.51 6.81
C SER A 316 15.63 -24.07 5.84
N ALA A 317 15.44 -24.26 4.53
CA ALA A 317 16.35 -23.76 3.51
C ALA A 317 16.36 -22.22 3.50
N ALA A 318 15.21 -21.58 3.57
CA ALA A 318 15.09 -20.13 3.68
C ALA A 318 15.81 -19.58 4.93
N ARG A 319 15.61 -20.22 6.11
CA ARG A 319 16.33 -19.84 7.35
C ARG A 319 17.85 -20.00 7.22
N ARG A 320 18.34 -21.07 6.60
CA ARG A 320 19.77 -21.27 6.34
C ARG A 320 20.34 -20.20 5.42
N LEU A 321 19.64 -19.87 4.34
CA LEU A 321 20.07 -18.83 3.40
C LEU A 321 20.10 -17.46 4.08
N ARG A 322 19.06 -17.09 4.84
CA ARG A 322 19.01 -15.84 5.62
C ARG A 322 20.22 -15.75 6.58
N ALA A 323 20.51 -16.79 7.34
CA ALA A 323 21.67 -16.82 8.23
C ALA A 323 23.01 -16.68 7.47
N GLN A 324 23.10 -17.23 6.27
CA GLN A 324 24.29 -17.07 5.40
C GLN A 324 24.45 -15.63 4.90
N VAL A 325 23.37 -14.98 4.45
CA VAL A 325 23.36 -13.60 4.00
C VAL A 325 23.79 -12.68 5.15
N LEU A 326 23.15 -12.79 6.32
CA LEU A 326 23.48 -11.99 7.50
C LEU A 326 24.97 -12.10 7.88
N ARG A 327 25.54 -13.32 7.92
CA ARG A 327 26.98 -13.52 8.21
C ARG A 327 27.90 -12.87 7.17
N ARG A 328 27.47 -12.74 5.92
CA ARG A 328 28.28 -12.10 4.86
C ARG A 328 28.20 -10.58 4.92
N ILE A 329 27.07 -10.01 5.31
CA ILE A 329 26.85 -8.58 5.43
C ILE A 329 27.54 -7.99 6.67
N GLN A 330 27.62 -8.75 7.77
CA GLN A 330 28.26 -8.33 9.02
C GLN A 330 29.80 -8.34 9.00
N ARG A 331 30.42 -8.70 7.90
CA ARG A 331 31.89 -8.63 7.70
C ARG A 331 32.26 -7.24 7.21
#